data_f0ae4dbada00c3e4ae1ab8a0f8baf27d
#
_entry.id   f0ae4dbada00c3e4ae1ab8a0f8baf27d
#
_cell.length_a   1.000
_cell.length_b   1.000
_cell.length_c   1.000
_cell.angle_alpha   90.00
_cell.angle_beta   90.00
_cell.angle_gamma   90.00
#
_symmetry.space_group_name_H-M   'P 1'
#
loop_
_entity.id
_entity.type
_entity.pdbx_description
1 polymer ?
#
loop_
_entity_poly.entity_id
_entity_poly.type
_entity_poly.pdbx_seq_one_letter_code
_entity_poly.pdbx_strand_id
1 'polypeptide(L)'
;MIHPKVLANPALRQRYGIKELPKNRNWLLGVLIAVVATWFAWSGYNAANPAVRSELVSFEVIDELSISITYKISVRDLSADHNCAVVARDIDKNVVGEVTDLMPADSLMVGANLRTVAIPTRLPAVNAGISSCQ
;
A
#
# COMPACT_ATOMS: atom_id res chain seq x y z
N MET A 1 -33.01 18.31 27.28
CA MET A 1 -32.54 19.71 27.16
C MET A 1 -32.39 20.28 28.57
N ILE A 2 -31.21 20.84 28.92
CA ILE A 2 -30.94 21.38 30.25
C ILE A 2 -31.39 22.86 30.23
N HIS A 3 -32.18 23.28 31.24
CA HIS A 3 -32.71 24.64 31.30
C HIS A 3 -31.57 25.68 31.47
N PRO A 4 -31.57 26.82 30.75
CA PRO A 4 -30.51 27.80 30.80
C PRO A 4 -30.21 28.38 32.19
N LYS A 5 -31.19 28.44 33.09
CA LYS A 5 -31.02 28.86 34.49
C LYS A 5 -30.13 27.90 35.29
N VAL A 6 -30.08 26.62 34.95
CA VAL A 6 -29.22 25.63 35.62
C VAL A 6 -27.76 25.81 35.18
N LEU A 7 -27.53 26.21 33.93
CA LEU A 7 -26.19 26.48 33.39
C LEU A 7 -25.59 27.79 33.96
N ALA A 8 -26.44 28.75 34.32
CA ALA A 8 -26.00 30.07 34.83
C ALA A 8 -25.63 30.04 36.32
N ASN A 9 -26.11 29.04 37.11
CA ASN A 9 -25.87 29.00 38.53
C ASN A 9 -24.93 27.87 38.94
N PRO A 10 -23.76 28.16 39.55
CA PRO A 10 -22.76 27.12 39.89
C PRO A 10 -23.26 26.11 40.93
N ALA A 11 -24.12 26.52 41.89
CA ALA A 11 -24.70 25.62 42.88
C ALA A 11 -25.68 24.62 42.26
N LEU A 12 -26.42 25.01 41.24
CA LEU A 12 -27.33 24.13 40.51
C LEU A 12 -26.55 23.16 39.60
N ARG A 13 -25.45 23.57 38.97
CA ARG A 13 -24.59 22.70 38.19
C ARG A 13 -24.03 21.56 39.03
N GLN A 14 -23.55 21.86 40.24
CA GLN A 14 -23.00 20.86 41.15
C GLN A 14 -24.10 19.86 41.61
N ARG A 15 -25.31 20.34 41.87
CA ARG A 15 -26.45 19.52 42.31
C ARG A 15 -26.99 18.58 41.23
N TYR A 16 -26.87 18.98 39.97
CA TYR A 16 -27.27 18.19 38.81
C TYR A 16 -26.10 17.42 38.17
N GLY A 17 -24.93 17.34 38.82
CA GLY A 17 -23.79 16.58 38.37
C GLY A 17 -23.15 17.09 37.07
N ILE A 18 -23.42 18.35 36.71
CA ILE A 18 -22.83 18.96 35.51
C ILE A 18 -21.38 19.35 35.83
N LYS A 19 -20.45 18.48 35.46
CA LYS A 19 -19.01 18.73 35.63
C LYS A 19 -18.55 19.75 34.62
N GLU A 20 -17.83 20.78 35.12
CA GLU A 20 -17.11 21.69 34.22
C GLU A 20 -16.02 20.91 33.52
N LEU A 21 -16.06 20.94 32.21
CA LEU A 21 -15.00 20.31 31.41
C LEU A 21 -13.72 21.14 31.59
N PRO A 22 -12.57 20.54 31.94
CA PRO A 22 -11.35 21.28 32.14
C PRO A 22 -11.02 22.08 30.87
N LYS A 23 -10.69 23.36 31.06
CA LYS A 23 -10.35 24.30 29.99
C LYS A 23 -9.25 23.79 29.04
N ASN A 24 -8.39 22.88 29.56
CA ASN A 24 -7.30 22.24 28.82
C ASN A 24 -7.78 21.10 27.89
N ARG A 25 -9.03 20.65 27.97
CA ARG A 25 -9.53 19.54 27.13
C ARG A 25 -9.54 19.91 25.64
N ASN A 26 -9.88 21.15 25.32
CA ASN A 26 -9.91 21.58 23.92
C ASN A 26 -8.49 21.67 23.34
N TRP A 27 -7.52 22.05 24.16
CA TRP A 27 -6.12 22.06 23.74
C TRP A 27 -5.58 20.63 23.54
N LEU A 28 -5.88 19.72 24.46
CA LEU A 28 -5.50 18.31 24.32
C LEU A 28 -6.15 17.66 23.09
N LEU A 29 -7.43 17.97 22.82
CA LEU A 29 -8.12 17.53 21.59
C LEU A 29 -7.45 18.11 20.34
N GLY A 30 -7.06 19.38 20.36
CA GLY A 30 -6.35 20.03 19.26
C GLY A 30 -4.98 19.36 18.97
N VAL A 31 -4.21 19.07 20.03
CA VAL A 31 -2.94 18.34 19.91
C VAL A 31 -3.17 16.94 19.36
N LEU A 32 -4.15 16.21 19.88
CA LEU A 32 -4.47 14.86 19.41
C LEU A 32 -4.83 14.86 17.91
N ILE A 33 -5.67 15.78 17.48
CA ILE A 33 -6.05 15.93 16.07
C ILE A 33 -4.83 16.25 15.20
N ALA A 34 -3.96 17.15 15.65
CA ALA A 34 -2.75 17.51 14.93
C ALA A 34 -1.79 16.31 14.76
N VAL A 35 -1.59 15.52 15.81
CA VAL A 35 -0.75 14.31 15.77
C VAL A 35 -1.32 13.28 14.79
N VAL A 36 -2.64 13.03 14.87
CA VAL A 36 -3.32 12.09 13.99
C VAL A 36 -3.24 12.57 12.53
N ALA A 37 -3.50 13.85 12.26
CA ALA A 37 -3.41 14.41 10.92
C ALA A 37 -2.00 14.32 10.32
N THR A 38 -0.98 14.61 11.12
CA THR A 38 0.43 14.49 10.71
C THR A 38 0.80 13.04 10.39
N TRP A 39 0.34 12.11 11.22
CA TRP A 39 0.59 10.69 10.99
C TRP A 39 -0.08 10.18 9.71
N PHE A 40 -1.34 10.58 9.45
CA PHE A 40 -2.03 10.24 8.21
C PHE A 40 -1.37 10.85 6.98
N ALA A 41 -0.95 12.12 7.07
CA ALA A 41 -0.25 12.78 5.97
C ALA A 41 1.06 12.08 5.64
N TRP A 42 1.85 11.73 6.66
CA TRP A 42 3.11 11.01 6.48
C TRP A 42 2.90 9.60 5.91
N SER A 43 1.94 8.85 6.47
CA SER A 43 1.59 7.51 5.99
C SER A 43 1.09 7.54 4.54
N GLY A 44 0.21 8.50 4.22
CA GLY A 44 -0.30 8.69 2.87
C GLY A 44 0.80 9.06 1.87
N TYR A 45 1.74 9.92 2.26
CA TYR A 45 2.88 10.27 1.42
C TYR A 45 3.77 9.06 1.10
N ASN A 46 4.08 8.23 2.10
CA ASN A 46 4.87 7.01 1.89
C ASN A 46 4.14 5.99 1.02
N ALA A 47 2.83 5.80 1.23
CA ALA A 47 2.03 4.89 0.42
C ALA A 47 1.88 5.36 -1.04
N ALA A 48 1.77 6.69 -1.26
CA ALA A 48 1.65 7.26 -2.60
C ALA A 48 2.97 7.24 -3.40
N ASN A 49 4.11 7.10 -2.71
CA ASN A 49 5.43 7.14 -3.32
C ASN A 49 6.25 5.87 -3.05
N PRO A 50 5.84 4.69 -3.53
CA PRO A 50 6.63 3.48 -3.38
C PRO A 50 7.98 3.61 -4.10
N ALA A 51 8.99 2.91 -3.59
CA ALA A 51 10.32 2.89 -4.19
C ALA A 51 10.31 2.23 -5.58
N VAL A 52 9.48 1.22 -5.74
CA VAL A 52 9.30 0.47 -6.98
C VAL A 52 7.81 0.45 -7.32
N ARG A 53 7.49 0.80 -8.56
CA ARG A 53 6.16 0.63 -9.15
C ARG A 53 6.21 -0.41 -10.24
N SER A 54 5.35 -1.41 -10.14
CA SER A 54 5.19 -2.43 -11.17
C SER A 54 3.75 -2.48 -11.65
N GLU A 55 3.58 -2.65 -12.95
CA GLU A 55 2.27 -2.72 -13.60
C GLU A 55 2.27 -3.87 -14.60
N LEU A 56 1.33 -4.79 -14.46
CA LEU A 56 1.14 -5.87 -15.42
C LEU A 56 0.62 -5.29 -16.74
N VAL A 57 1.32 -5.59 -17.83
CA VAL A 57 0.91 -5.18 -19.20
C VAL A 57 0.13 -6.31 -19.86
N SER A 58 0.72 -7.50 -19.91
CA SER A 58 0.10 -8.68 -20.54
C SER A 58 0.74 -9.97 -20.03
N PHE A 59 0.07 -11.06 -20.28
CA PHE A 59 0.65 -12.40 -20.18
C PHE A 59 0.19 -13.23 -21.36
N GLU A 60 0.97 -14.22 -21.73
CA GLU A 60 0.71 -15.11 -22.86
C GLU A 60 1.09 -16.53 -22.47
N VAL A 61 0.22 -17.47 -22.68
CA VAL A 61 0.49 -18.91 -22.51
C VAL A 61 1.30 -19.38 -23.71
N ILE A 62 2.56 -19.74 -23.52
CA ILE A 62 3.45 -20.19 -24.60
C ILE A 62 3.18 -21.65 -24.91
N ASP A 63 3.12 -22.47 -23.87
CA ASP A 63 2.82 -23.90 -23.95
C ASP A 63 2.17 -24.40 -22.64
N GLU A 64 1.92 -25.71 -22.54
CA GLU A 64 1.24 -26.32 -21.38
C GLU A 64 2.00 -26.11 -20.05
N LEU A 65 3.33 -25.93 -20.10
CA LEU A 65 4.19 -25.82 -18.92
C LEU A 65 5.01 -24.51 -18.90
N SER A 66 4.59 -23.50 -19.68
CA SER A 66 5.30 -22.22 -19.75
C SER A 66 4.34 -21.09 -20.08
N ILE A 67 4.42 -20.03 -19.29
CA ILE A 67 3.67 -18.78 -19.48
C ILE A 67 4.64 -17.61 -19.47
N SER A 68 4.46 -16.67 -20.39
CA SER A 68 5.21 -15.42 -20.45
C SER A 68 4.42 -14.30 -19.79
N ILE A 69 5.11 -13.47 -19.03
CA ILE A 69 4.55 -12.26 -18.45
C ILE A 69 5.32 -11.05 -18.95
N THR A 70 4.60 -10.03 -19.39
CA THR A 70 5.16 -8.74 -19.74
C THR A 70 4.65 -7.70 -18.76
N TYR A 71 5.56 -7.03 -18.08
CA TYR A 71 5.23 -6.01 -17.10
C TYR A 71 6.13 -4.79 -17.24
N LYS A 72 5.62 -3.67 -16.77
CA LYS A 72 6.32 -2.41 -16.72
C LYS A 72 6.78 -2.12 -15.30
N ILE A 73 8.03 -1.76 -15.14
CA ILE A 73 8.60 -1.37 -13.87
C ILE A 73 9.16 0.05 -13.94
N SER A 74 8.92 0.82 -12.89
CA SER A 74 9.51 2.14 -12.69
C SER A 74 10.08 2.21 -11.29
N VAL A 75 11.38 2.48 -11.20
CA VAL A 75 12.12 2.57 -9.94
C VAL A 75 12.54 4.01 -9.69
N ARG A 76 12.61 4.38 -8.42
CA ARG A 76 13.07 5.71 -8.01
C ARG A 76 14.60 5.75 -7.91
N ASP A 77 15.19 4.70 -7.38
CA ASP A 77 16.63 4.59 -7.19
C ASP A 77 17.23 3.64 -8.24
N LEU A 78 17.99 4.19 -9.15
CA LEU A 78 18.68 3.46 -10.22
C LEU A 78 20.06 2.96 -9.80
N SER A 79 20.52 3.29 -8.59
CA SER A 79 21.83 2.87 -8.09
C SER A 79 21.78 1.55 -7.30
N ALA A 80 20.59 1.07 -7.00
CA ALA A 80 20.35 -0.18 -6.29
C ALA A 80 19.87 -1.28 -7.22
N ASP A 81 20.22 -2.52 -6.90
CA ASP A 81 19.68 -3.68 -7.57
C ASP A 81 18.23 -3.90 -7.11
N HIS A 82 17.37 -4.26 -8.06
CA HIS A 82 15.97 -4.53 -7.80
C HIS A 82 15.62 -5.96 -8.23
N ASN A 83 14.55 -6.49 -7.65
CA ASN A 83 14.01 -7.77 -8.07
C ASN A 83 12.49 -7.77 -8.05
N CYS A 84 11.89 -8.54 -8.94
CA CYS A 84 10.46 -8.79 -8.96
C CYS A 84 10.19 -10.28 -8.96
N ALA A 85 9.39 -10.74 -8.01
CA ALA A 85 8.87 -12.11 -8.01
C ALA A 85 7.60 -12.14 -8.87
N VAL A 86 7.61 -12.95 -9.92
CA VAL A 86 6.47 -13.16 -10.82
C VAL A 86 5.96 -14.59 -10.66
N VAL A 87 4.66 -14.77 -10.64
CA VAL A 87 3.99 -16.05 -10.37
C VAL A 87 3.02 -16.42 -11.47
N ALA A 88 2.95 -17.69 -11.77
CA ALA A 88 1.94 -18.31 -12.63
C ALA A 88 0.93 -19.07 -11.78
N ARG A 89 -0.35 -18.97 -12.13
CA ARG A 89 -1.46 -19.60 -11.41
C ARG A 89 -2.31 -20.46 -12.34
N ASP A 90 -2.80 -21.56 -11.78
CA ASP A 90 -3.79 -22.42 -12.42
C ASP A 90 -5.22 -21.83 -12.32
N ILE A 91 -6.20 -22.60 -12.80
CA ILE A 91 -7.63 -22.22 -12.76
C ILE A 91 -8.15 -22.10 -11.31
N ASP A 92 -7.58 -22.83 -10.38
CA ASP A 92 -7.93 -22.84 -8.95
C ASP A 92 -7.17 -21.76 -8.16
N LYS A 93 -6.39 -20.91 -8.85
CA LYS A 93 -5.55 -19.83 -8.30
C LYS A 93 -4.34 -20.32 -7.47
N ASN A 94 -3.99 -21.60 -7.55
CA ASN A 94 -2.76 -22.09 -6.94
C ASN A 94 -1.56 -21.63 -7.75
N VAL A 95 -0.45 -21.35 -7.05
CA VAL A 95 0.81 -21.00 -7.70
C VAL A 95 1.44 -22.28 -8.26
N VAL A 96 1.56 -22.36 -9.58
CA VAL A 96 2.12 -23.49 -10.31
C VAL A 96 3.52 -23.23 -10.87
N GLY A 97 3.95 -21.99 -10.85
CA GLY A 97 5.30 -21.56 -11.21
C GLY A 97 5.64 -20.21 -10.60
N GLU A 98 6.91 -20.00 -10.29
CA GLU A 98 7.43 -18.74 -9.75
C GLU A 98 8.85 -18.52 -10.25
N VAL A 99 9.16 -17.28 -10.63
CA VAL A 99 10.49 -16.84 -11.04
C VAL A 99 10.78 -15.48 -10.42
N THR A 100 12.01 -15.29 -9.95
CA THR A 100 12.51 -13.98 -9.53
C THR A 100 13.29 -13.36 -10.68
N ASP A 101 12.77 -12.28 -11.23
CA ASP A 101 13.48 -11.47 -12.23
C ASP A 101 14.43 -10.49 -11.51
N LEU A 102 15.73 -10.71 -11.69
CA LEU A 102 16.78 -9.87 -11.12
C LEU A 102 17.10 -8.74 -12.09
N MET A 103 17.13 -7.52 -11.57
CA MET A 103 17.39 -6.31 -12.32
C MET A 103 18.56 -5.55 -11.68
N PRO A 104 19.79 -5.78 -12.15
CA PRO A 104 20.95 -5.00 -11.74
C PRO A 104 20.74 -3.51 -11.99
N ALA A 105 21.34 -2.66 -11.17
CA ALA A 105 21.22 -1.21 -11.23
C ALA A 105 21.51 -0.63 -12.63
N ASP A 106 22.49 -1.19 -13.35
CA ASP A 106 22.90 -0.79 -14.68
C ASP A 106 21.94 -1.23 -15.82
N SER A 107 21.01 -2.13 -15.53
CA SER A 107 20.04 -2.65 -16.50
C SER A 107 18.76 -1.82 -16.62
N LEU A 108 18.55 -0.85 -15.72
CA LEU A 108 17.35 -0.04 -15.65
C LEU A 108 17.60 1.38 -16.16
N MET A 109 16.62 1.94 -16.85
CA MET A 109 16.64 3.32 -17.34
C MET A 109 15.68 4.20 -16.50
N VAL A 110 15.93 5.50 -16.53
CA VAL A 110 15.03 6.49 -15.95
C VAL A 110 13.64 6.38 -16.58
N GLY A 111 12.62 6.23 -15.75
CA GLY A 111 11.23 6.11 -16.18
C GLY A 111 10.76 4.66 -16.21
N ALA A 112 9.98 4.32 -17.21
CA ALA A 112 9.35 3.02 -17.32
C ALA A 112 10.20 2.04 -18.13
N ASN A 113 10.51 0.89 -17.55
CA ASN A 113 11.23 -0.20 -18.18
C ASN A 113 10.24 -1.34 -18.44
N LEU A 114 10.19 -1.84 -19.69
CA LEU A 114 9.36 -2.98 -20.06
C LEU A 114 10.19 -4.25 -19.91
N ARG A 115 9.65 -5.24 -19.20
CA ARG A 115 10.28 -6.54 -18.95
C ARG A 115 9.36 -7.66 -19.39
N THR A 116 9.96 -8.67 -20.04
CA THR A 116 9.25 -9.90 -20.41
C THR A 116 10.02 -11.08 -19.85
N VAL A 117 9.31 -11.92 -19.09
CA VAL A 117 9.90 -13.07 -18.38
C VAL A 117 9.04 -14.31 -18.65
N ALA A 118 9.67 -15.41 -18.99
CA ALA A 118 9.02 -16.71 -19.10
C ALA A 118 9.05 -17.41 -17.74
N ILE A 119 7.91 -17.91 -17.32
CA ILE A 119 7.73 -18.63 -16.05
C ILE A 119 7.50 -20.11 -16.39
N PRO A 120 8.44 -21.01 -16.08
CA PRO A 120 8.21 -22.44 -16.18
C PRO A 120 7.21 -22.87 -15.11
N THR A 121 6.27 -23.71 -15.47
CA THR A 121 5.20 -24.17 -14.59
C THR A 121 5.21 -25.69 -14.45
N ARG A 122 4.71 -26.18 -13.33
CA ARG A 122 4.57 -27.62 -13.06
C ARG A 122 3.25 -28.20 -13.56
N LEU A 123 2.27 -27.33 -13.71
CA LEU A 123 0.91 -27.64 -14.19
C LEU A 123 0.50 -26.52 -15.16
N PRO A 124 -0.49 -26.77 -16.02
CA PRO A 124 -0.99 -25.75 -16.93
C PRO A 124 -1.41 -24.48 -16.19
N ALA A 125 -0.84 -23.35 -16.59
CA ALA A 125 -1.16 -22.05 -16.03
C ALA A 125 -2.14 -21.30 -16.93
N VAL A 126 -3.09 -20.62 -16.31
CA VAL A 126 -4.11 -19.80 -17.01
C VAL A 126 -3.94 -18.31 -16.74
N ASN A 127 -3.10 -17.96 -15.77
CA ASN A 127 -2.87 -16.57 -15.38
C ASN A 127 -1.44 -16.38 -14.88
N ALA A 128 -0.89 -15.20 -15.09
CA ALA A 128 0.37 -14.78 -14.52
C ALA A 128 0.26 -13.39 -13.92
N GLY A 129 1.04 -13.11 -12.88
CA GLY A 129 1.02 -11.83 -12.20
C GLY A 129 2.30 -11.55 -11.43
N ILE A 130 2.44 -10.32 -10.99
CA ILE A 130 3.53 -9.87 -10.13
C ILE A 130 3.13 -10.15 -8.69
N SER A 131 3.98 -10.83 -7.94
CA SER A 131 3.76 -11.11 -6.52
C SER A 131 4.31 -9.98 -5.66
N SER A 132 5.56 -9.60 -5.87
CA SER A 132 6.23 -8.51 -5.15
C SER A 132 7.39 -7.96 -5.96
N CYS A 133 7.70 -6.67 -5.78
CA CYS A 133 8.91 -6.02 -6.29
C CYS A 133 9.58 -5.24 -5.16
N GLN A 134 10.90 -5.28 -5.11
CA GLN A 134 11.70 -4.58 -4.10
C GLN A 134 13.07 -4.17 -4.64
#